data_d16cb963e216b04a7f2fa213183b7f0f
#
_entry.id   d16cb963e216b04a7f2fa213183b7f0f
#
_cell.length_a   1.000
_cell.length_b   1.000
_cell.length_c   1.000
_cell.angle_alpha   90.00
_cell.angle_beta   90.00
_cell.angle_gamma   90.00
#
_symmetry.space_group_name_H-M   'P 1'
#
loop_
_entity.id
_entity.type
_entity.pdbx_description
1 polymer ?
#
loop_
_entity_poly.entity_id
_entity_poly.type
_entity_poly.pdbx_seq_one_letter_code
_entity_poly.pdbx_strand_id
1 'polypeptide(L)'
;FPQCDNRWDAKLCPKQRGEKLFCDVCDNKKWTKLDVKKIVAHLLGYKEDGSDVIGVYPLLPDGTCRFIVFDFDNHEKGAESTDFANADSEWHKEVDALRKICEMNGIQPLVERSRSGKGAHVWIFFQKAIPASVARNFGFLLLDKGAASVNLKSFHYYDRMYPAQDVASSIGNLIALPLQGQALKNGNSAFVDKNWNAYPNQWDVLLNKAEKLSIEDIEKYMAKWQSELAENRGKFSGIDVNNRPKPWKKKCEFVKADVVGKLYLVLSNGVYVDTLNLMPRIQNQIRSLAAFDNPEYYKNKRLGYSNYYNFSAVYLGKDID
;
A
#
# COMPACT_ATOMS: atom_id res chain seq x y z
N PHE A 1 14.15 4.85 -10.21
CA PHE A 1 14.21 4.64 -11.66
C PHE A 1 15.30 3.63 -11.97
N PRO A 2 15.13 2.77 -12.99
CA PRO A 2 16.20 1.91 -13.44
C PRO A 2 17.45 2.74 -13.73
N GLN A 3 18.60 2.20 -13.39
CA GLN A 3 19.86 2.88 -13.68
C GLN A 3 20.11 2.84 -15.18
N CYS A 4 20.40 3.99 -15.77
CA CYS A 4 20.69 4.13 -17.18
C CYS A 4 22.18 4.42 -17.37
N ASP A 5 22.86 3.69 -18.25
CA ASP A 5 24.28 3.89 -18.53
C ASP A 5 24.55 5.30 -19.10
N ASN A 6 23.55 5.88 -19.79
CA ASN A 6 23.65 7.22 -20.37
C ASN A 6 23.26 8.34 -19.37
N ARG A 7 23.01 8.02 -18.11
CA ARG A 7 22.47 8.95 -17.10
C ARG A 7 23.29 10.22 -16.94
N TRP A 8 24.61 10.12 -17.07
CA TRP A 8 25.54 11.22 -16.84
C TRP A 8 26.07 11.88 -18.13
N ASP A 9 25.66 11.38 -19.29
CA ASP A 9 26.04 11.94 -20.56
C ASP A 9 25.07 13.06 -20.99
N ALA A 10 25.50 14.30 -20.93
CA ALA A 10 24.68 15.46 -21.29
C ALA A 10 24.20 15.47 -22.74
N LYS A 11 24.92 14.76 -23.67
CA LYS A 11 24.50 14.66 -25.06
C LYS A 11 23.35 13.65 -25.24
N LEU A 12 23.36 12.57 -24.46
CA LEU A 12 22.41 11.48 -24.57
C LEU A 12 21.25 11.61 -23.58
N CYS A 13 21.48 12.14 -22.38
CA CYS A 13 20.47 12.23 -21.33
C CYS A 13 19.77 13.61 -21.32
N PRO A 14 18.52 13.71 -21.75
CA PRO A 14 17.78 14.98 -21.76
C PRO A 14 17.69 15.64 -20.36
N LYS A 15 17.62 14.83 -19.27
CA LYS A 15 17.57 15.34 -17.90
C LYS A 15 18.85 16.10 -17.50
N GLN A 16 19.99 15.77 -18.06
CA GLN A 16 21.23 16.51 -17.83
C GLN A 16 21.23 17.89 -18.48
N ARG A 17 20.32 18.10 -19.45
CA ARG A 17 20.07 19.39 -20.09
C ARG A 17 18.90 20.14 -19.47
N GLY A 18 18.34 19.64 -18.36
CA GLY A 18 17.19 20.25 -17.69
C GLY A 18 15.83 19.94 -18.32
N GLU A 19 15.77 19.03 -19.29
CA GLU A 19 14.53 18.64 -19.94
C GLU A 19 13.70 17.70 -19.04
N LYS A 20 12.38 17.92 -18.98
CA LYS A 20 11.45 17.06 -18.27
C LYS A 20 11.01 15.91 -19.18
N LEU A 21 11.69 14.78 -19.08
CA LEU A 21 11.34 13.56 -19.82
C LEU A 21 11.29 12.36 -18.90
N PHE A 22 10.31 11.48 -19.10
CA PHE A 22 10.26 10.19 -18.42
C PHE A 22 11.26 9.22 -19.04
N CYS A 23 12.01 8.49 -18.20
CA CYS A 23 13.07 7.61 -18.67
C CYS A 23 12.55 6.41 -19.46
N ASP A 24 11.32 5.97 -19.27
CA ASP A 24 10.67 4.87 -19.98
C ASP A 24 10.39 5.18 -21.46
N VAL A 25 10.13 6.46 -21.79
CA VAL A 25 9.88 6.92 -23.16
C VAL A 25 11.11 7.57 -23.80
N CYS A 26 12.28 7.55 -23.15
CA CYS A 26 13.50 8.14 -23.66
C CYS A 26 14.13 7.26 -24.75
N ASP A 27 14.37 7.82 -25.92
CA ASP A 27 14.99 7.08 -27.05
C ASP A 27 16.44 6.68 -26.76
N ASN A 28 17.13 7.45 -25.92
CA ASN A 28 18.51 7.19 -25.53
C ASN A 28 18.62 6.32 -24.26
N LYS A 29 17.52 5.72 -23.80
CA LYS A 29 17.58 4.86 -22.61
C LYS A 29 18.42 3.63 -22.86
N LYS A 30 19.35 3.37 -21.94
CA LYS A 30 20.17 2.18 -21.90
C LYS A 30 20.24 1.65 -20.49
N TRP A 31 19.32 0.74 -20.18
CA TRP A 31 19.23 0.21 -18.83
C TRP A 31 20.48 -0.59 -18.47
N THR A 32 21.06 -0.23 -17.35
CA THR A 32 22.23 -0.92 -16.80
C THR A 32 21.84 -2.34 -16.40
N LYS A 33 22.55 -3.33 -16.92
CA LYS A 33 22.31 -4.73 -16.56
C LYS A 33 22.67 -4.98 -15.09
N LEU A 34 21.81 -5.72 -14.40
CA LEU A 34 22.14 -6.27 -13.10
C LEU A 34 23.19 -7.38 -13.29
N ASP A 35 24.30 -7.26 -12.58
CA ASP A 35 25.39 -8.22 -12.57
C ASP A 35 25.78 -8.61 -11.14
N VAL A 36 26.58 -9.66 -11.02
CA VAL A 36 27.04 -10.18 -9.73
C VAL A 36 27.80 -9.11 -8.93
N LYS A 37 28.56 -8.24 -9.59
CA LYS A 37 29.34 -7.18 -8.92
C LYS A 37 28.42 -6.19 -8.18
N LYS A 38 27.30 -5.83 -8.79
CA LYS A 38 26.30 -4.95 -8.17
C LYS A 38 25.63 -5.63 -6.98
N ILE A 39 25.28 -6.92 -7.13
CA ILE A 39 24.72 -7.70 -6.02
C ILE A 39 25.68 -7.76 -4.85
N VAL A 40 26.95 -8.09 -5.12
CA VAL A 40 28.01 -8.12 -4.10
C VAL A 40 28.20 -6.74 -3.46
N ALA A 41 28.21 -5.66 -4.24
CA ALA A 41 28.31 -4.30 -3.72
C ALA A 41 27.17 -3.96 -2.74
N HIS A 42 25.92 -4.31 -3.10
CA HIS A 42 24.77 -4.15 -2.21
C HIS A 42 24.91 -4.93 -0.91
N LEU A 43 25.29 -6.19 -1.00
CA LEU A 43 25.41 -7.09 0.17
C LEU A 43 26.58 -6.71 1.08
N LEU A 44 27.67 -6.21 0.54
CA LEU A 44 28.82 -5.79 1.32
C LEU A 44 28.76 -4.32 1.76
N GLY A 45 27.98 -3.50 1.07
CA GLY A 45 27.83 -2.09 1.39
C GLY A 45 29.16 -1.33 1.27
N TYR A 46 29.74 -1.32 0.07
CA TYR A 46 31.02 -0.63 -0.16
C TYR A 46 30.92 0.88 -0.06
N LYS A 47 29.72 1.44 -0.30
CA LYS A 47 29.52 2.89 -0.32
C LYS A 47 28.73 3.36 0.90
N GLU A 48 29.35 4.24 1.65
CA GLU A 48 28.74 4.84 2.85
C GLU A 48 27.49 5.66 2.55
N ASP A 49 27.43 6.28 1.36
CA ASP A 49 26.27 7.04 0.89
C ASP A 49 25.07 6.15 0.47
N GLY A 50 25.24 4.83 0.51
CA GLY A 50 24.22 3.85 0.13
C GLY A 50 23.89 3.86 -1.36
N SER A 51 24.72 4.44 -2.22
CA SER A 51 24.47 4.48 -3.67
C SER A 51 24.64 3.11 -4.37
N ASP A 52 25.05 2.08 -3.64
CA ASP A 52 25.10 0.67 -4.05
C ASP A 52 23.84 -0.13 -3.70
N VAL A 53 22.83 0.52 -3.12
CA VAL A 53 21.54 -0.12 -2.85
C VAL A 53 20.87 -0.55 -4.15
N ILE A 54 20.47 -1.81 -4.21
CA ILE A 54 19.65 -2.34 -5.30
C ILE A 54 18.18 -2.32 -4.89
N GLY A 55 17.35 -1.85 -5.79
CA GLY A 55 15.91 -2.04 -5.69
C GLY A 55 15.39 -2.84 -6.88
N VAL A 56 14.24 -3.46 -6.69
CA VAL A 56 13.55 -4.25 -7.72
C VAL A 56 12.16 -3.70 -7.96
N TYR A 57 11.67 -3.92 -9.18
CA TYR A 57 10.30 -3.66 -9.56
C TYR A 57 9.51 -4.96 -9.44
N PRO A 58 8.61 -5.08 -8.45
CA PRO A 58 7.85 -6.32 -8.25
C PRO A 58 6.92 -6.67 -9.39
N LEU A 59 6.36 -5.64 -10.05
CA LEU A 59 5.48 -5.82 -11.19
C LEU A 59 6.28 -6.12 -12.45
N LEU A 60 6.05 -7.30 -13.01
CA LEU A 60 6.65 -7.74 -14.26
C LEU A 60 5.91 -7.13 -15.47
N PRO A 61 6.55 -7.07 -16.66
CA PRO A 61 5.95 -6.48 -17.84
C PRO A 61 4.64 -7.14 -18.30
N ASP A 62 4.43 -8.40 -17.96
CA ASP A 62 3.21 -9.19 -18.27
C ASP A 62 2.09 -8.98 -17.24
N GLY A 63 2.23 -8.07 -16.28
CA GLY A 63 1.26 -7.82 -15.23
C GLY A 63 1.26 -8.84 -14.09
N THR A 64 2.33 -9.65 -13.99
CA THR A 64 2.49 -10.63 -12.90
C THR A 64 3.50 -10.16 -11.86
N CYS A 65 3.54 -10.84 -10.71
CA CYS A 65 4.53 -10.64 -9.66
C CYS A 65 4.90 -11.97 -8.99
N ARG A 66 6.10 -12.02 -8.39
CA ARG A 66 6.60 -13.22 -7.68
C ARG A 66 6.51 -13.10 -6.17
N PHE A 67 6.15 -11.95 -5.67
CA PHE A 67 5.99 -11.64 -4.25
C PHE A 67 5.13 -10.40 -4.08
N ILE A 68 4.56 -10.26 -2.90
CA ILE A 68 4.04 -8.98 -2.40
C ILE A 68 4.85 -8.54 -1.20
N VAL A 69 4.91 -7.23 -1.00
CA VAL A 69 5.55 -6.62 0.16
C VAL A 69 4.67 -5.53 0.72
N PHE A 70 4.44 -5.57 2.02
CA PHE A 70 3.77 -4.51 2.75
C PHE A 70 4.84 -3.61 3.37
N ASP A 71 4.75 -2.34 3.08
CA ASP A 71 5.67 -1.31 3.56
C ASP A 71 5.01 -0.56 4.72
N PHE A 72 5.62 -0.64 5.88
CA PHE A 72 5.25 0.10 7.08
C PHE A 72 6.36 1.09 7.39
N ASP A 73 6.01 2.36 7.47
CA ASP A 73 6.99 3.42 7.70
C ASP A 73 6.49 4.42 8.75
N ASN A 74 7.36 4.70 9.71
CA ASN A 74 7.11 5.72 10.72
C ASN A 74 7.63 7.07 10.23
N HIS A 75 6.71 7.92 9.78
CA HIS A 75 7.00 9.28 9.30
C HIS A 75 6.98 10.35 10.40
N GLU A 76 6.86 9.98 11.67
CA GLU A 76 6.84 10.95 12.76
C GLU A 76 8.16 11.73 12.82
N LYS A 77 8.03 13.06 12.93
CA LYS A 77 9.19 13.94 13.05
C LYS A 77 9.86 13.69 14.39
N GLY A 78 11.14 13.31 14.35
CA GLY A 78 11.92 13.04 15.55
C GLY A 78 12.00 11.57 15.96
N ALA A 79 11.34 10.65 15.24
CA ALA A 79 11.57 9.23 15.42
C ALA A 79 13.04 8.92 15.13
N GLU A 80 13.82 8.64 16.19
CA GLU A 80 15.20 8.21 16.06
C GLU A 80 15.26 6.74 15.66
N SER A 81 16.32 6.36 14.95
CA SER A 81 16.56 4.96 14.57
C SER A 81 16.80 4.02 15.76
N THR A 82 16.90 4.58 16.96
CA THR A 82 17.14 3.90 18.22
C THR A 82 15.88 3.36 18.91
N ASP A 83 14.68 3.69 18.42
CA ASP A 83 13.41 3.19 18.99
C ASP A 83 13.18 1.69 18.82
N PHE A 84 14.18 0.97 18.27
CA PHE A 84 14.16 -0.50 18.14
C PHE A 84 14.14 -1.27 19.44
N ALA A 85 14.58 -0.66 20.53
CA ALA A 85 14.52 -1.27 21.85
C ALA A 85 13.10 -1.26 22.44
N ASN A 86 12.19 -0.47 21.89
CA ASN A 86 10.80 -0.42 22.27
C ASN A 86 9.95 -1.30 21.34
N ALA A 87 9.90 -2.60 21.64
CA ALA A 87 8.94 -3.53 21.02
C ALA A 87 7.47 -3.10 21.21
N ASP A 88 7.23 -2.09 22.03
CA ASP A 88 5.92 -1.51 22.32
C ASP A 88 5.53 -0.32 21.42
N SER A 89 6.36 0.04 20.44
CA SER A 89 5.98 1.10 19.51
C SER A 89 4.75 0.70 18.67
N GLU A 90 3.86 1.64 18.40
CA GLU A 90 2.58 1.37 17.72
C GLU A 90 2.78 0.76 16.32
N TRP A 91 3.82 1.14 15.60
CA TRP A 91 4.08 0.58 14.27
C TRP A 91 4.52 -0.90 14.32
N HIS A 92 5.23 -1.33 15.37
CA HIS A 92 5.54 -2.74 15.60
C HIS A 92 4.26 -3.56 15.78
N LYS A 93 3.29 -3.04 16.56
CA LYS A 93 2.01 -3.70 16.79
C LYS A 93 1.22 -3.92 15.50
N GLU A 94 1.28 -2.96 14.59
CA GLU A 94 0.64 -3.11 13.29
C GLU A 94 1.29 -4.20 12.43
N VAL A 95 2.61 -4.21 12.35
CA VAL A 95 3.36 -5.26 11.64
C VAL A 95 3.10 -6.63 12.26
N ASP A 96 3.10 -6.72 13.59
CA ASP A 96 2.84 -7.96 14.31
C ASP A 96 1.41 -8.44 14.14
N ALA A 97 0.44 -7.53 14.01
CA ALA A 97 -0.94 -7.89 13.67
C ALA A 97 -1.03 -8.56 12.29
N LEU A 98 -0.34 -8.01 11.28
CA LEU A 98 -0.27 -8.63 9.96
C LEU A 98 0.47 -9.96 10.00
N ARG A 99 1.60 -10.04 10.69
CA ARG A 99 2.37 -11.28 10.90
C ARG A 99 1.49 -12.35 11.52
N LYS A 100 0.80 -12.02 12.62
CA LYS A 100 -0.07 -12.93 13.35
C LYS A 100 -1.21 -13.48 12.48
N ILE A 101 -1.88 -12.64 11.69
CA ILE A 101 -2.96 -13.13 10.83
C ILE A 101 -2.44 -14.05 9.72
N CYS A 102 -1.25 -13.80 9.19
CA CYS A 102 -0.58 -14.69 8.27
C CYS A 102 -0.34 -16.07 8.93
N GLU A 103 0.32 -16.08 10.09
CA GLU A 103 0.66 -17.31 10.82
C GLU A 103 -0.57 -18.13 11.24
N MET A 104 -1.64 -17.47 11.70
CA MET A 104 -2.91 -18.12 12.04
C MET A 104 -3.55 -18.84 10.84
N ASN A 105 -3.21 -18.44 9.64
CA ASN A 105 -3.68 -19.08 8.40
C ASN A 105 -2.60 -19.97 7.75
N GLY A 106 -1.50 -20.26 8.45
CA GLY A 106 -0.43 -21.12 7.92
C GLY A 106 0.46 -20.44 6.89
N ILE A 107 0.44 -19.12 6.80
CA ILE A 107 1.29 -18.33 5.92
C ILE A 107 2.49 -17.85 6.73
N GLN A 108 3.70 -18.07 6.24
CA GLN A 108 4.94 -17.66 6.90
C GLN A 108 5.53 -16.42 6.21
N PRO A 109 5.19 -15.20 6.66
CA PRO A 109 5.77 -14.00 6.10
C PRO A 109 7.19 -13.82 6.63
N LEU A 110 8.08 -13.25 5.84
CA LEU A 110 9.35 -12.75 6.33
C LEU A 110 9.22 -11.26 6.66
N VAL A 111 9.59 -10.88 7.86
CA VAL A 111 9.60 -9.49 8.28
C VAL A 111 11.03 -8.97 8.26
N GLU A 112 11.25 -7.91 7.49
CA GLU A 112 12.52 -7.21 7.39
C GLU A 112 12.38 -5.86 8.11
N ARG A 113 13.33 -5.52 8.97
CA ARG A 113 13.48 -4.14 9.43
C ARG A 113 13.97 -3.29 8.27
N SER A 114 13.30 -2.19 7.98
CA SER A 114 13.65 -1.34 6.84
C SER A 114 15.09 -0.83 6.92
N ARG A 115 15.63 -0.39 5.80
CA ARG A 115 17.00 0.15 5.72
C ARG A 115 17.20 1.38 6.61
N SER A 116 16.19 2.22 6.75
CA SER A 116 16.22 3.39 7.63
C SER A 116 16.15 3.02 9.10
N GLY A 117 15.64 1.82 9.39
CA GLY A 117 15.33 1.38 10.71
C GLY A 117 14.03 1.94 11.30
N LYS A 118 13.29 2.76 10.60
CA LYS A 118 12.07 3.44 11.09
C LYS A 118 10.77 2.75 10.65
N GLY A 119 10.87 1.56 10.12
CA GLY A 119 9.75 0.80 9.64
C GLY A 119 10.13 -0.64 9.30
N ALA A 120 9.24 -1.35 8.63
CA ALA A 120 9.45 -2.73 8.25
C ALA A 120 8.79 -3.05 6.90
N HIS A 121 9.34 -4.08 6.26
CA HIS A 121 8.75 -4.69 5.09
C HIS A 121 8.29 -6.10 5.45
N VAL A 122 7.04 -6.44 5.15
CA VAL A 122 6.50 -7.79 5.32
C VAL A 122 6.41 -8.45 3.96
N TRP A 123 7.22 -9.48 3.75
CA TRP A 123 7.39 -10.18 2.47
C TRP A 123 6.60 -11.47 2.43
N ILE A 124 5.84 -11.70 1.37
CA ILE A 124 5.18 -12.97 1.05
C ILE A 124 5.57 -13.37 -0.37
N PHE A 125 6.13 -14.55 -0.53
CA PHE A 125 6.66 -15.05 -1.80
C PHE A 125 5.71 -16.02 -2.46
N PHE A 126 5.76 -16.12 -3.79
CA PHE A 126 4.97 -17.04 -4.59
C PHE A 126 5.87 -18.06 -5.29
N GLN A 127 5.37 -19.28 -5.46
CA GLN A 127 6.09 -20.36 -6.14
C GLN A 127 6.37 -20.02 -7.60
N LYS A 128 5.38 -19.41 -8.26
CA LYS A 128 5.44 -18.91 -9.64
C LYS A 128 4.99 -17.47 -9.69
N ALA A 129 5.23 -16.80 -10.80
CA ALA A 129 4.62 -15.50 -11.03
C ALA A 129 3.11 -15.65 -11.15
N ILE A 130 2.37 -14.81 -10.44
CA ILE A 130 0.89 -14.78 -10.43
C ILE A 130 0.40 -13.38 -10.85
N PRO A 131 -0.85 -13.24 -11.34
CA PRO A 131 -1.38 -11.92 -11.68
C PRO A 131 -1.28 -10.95 -10.49
N ALA A 132 -0.75 -9.76 -10.73
CA ALA A 132 -0.57 -8.75 -9.69
C ALA A 132 -1.90 -8.34 -9.05
N SER A 133 -3.00 -8.34 -9.82
CA SER A 133 -4.34 -8.09 -9.30
C SER A 133 -4.77 -9.12 -8.26
N VAL A 134 -4.50 -10.42 -8.49
CA VAL A 134 -4.80 -11.50 -7.54
C VAL A 134 -3.95 -11.34 -6.29
N ALA A 135 -2.64 -11.14 -6.45
CA ALA A 135 -1.71 -10.93 -5.34
C ALA A 135 -2.10 -9.73 -4.46
N ARG A 136 -2.51 -8.63 -5.09
CA ARG A 136 -2.93 -7.42 -4.38
C ARG A 136 -4.27 -7.59 -3.66
N ASN A 137 -5.25 -8.23 -4.29
CA ASN A 137 -6.52 -8.53 -3.63
C ASN A 137 -6.32 -9.42 -2.40
N PHE A 138 -5.47 -10.44 -2.52
CA PHE A 138 -5.07 -11.27 -1.39
C PHE A 138 -4.41 -10.42 -0.28
N GLY A 139 -3.47 -9.54 -0.64
CA GLY A 139 -2.80 -8.66 0.30
C GLY A 139 -3.74 -7.70 1.02
N PHE A 140 -4.73 -7.13 0.33
CA PHE A 140 -5.74 -6.27 0.97
C PHE A 140 -6.63 -7.06 1.94
N LEU A 141 -7.01 -8.29 1.60
CA LEU A 141 -7.75 -9.16 2.52
C LEU A 141 -6.94 -9.49 3.79
N LEU A 142 -5.63 -9.67 3.67
CA LEU A 142 -4.74 -9.86 4.82
C LEU A 142 -4.71 -8.61 5.73
N LEU A 143 -4.60 -7.43 5.14
CA LEU A 143 -4.63 -6.17 5.90
C LEU A 143 -5.95 -5.99 6.62
N ASP A 144 -7.08 -6.21 5.96
CA ASP A 144 -8.41 -6.09 6.57
C ASP A 144 -8.59 -7.05 7.75
N LYS A 145 -8.15 -8.31 7.58
CA LYS A 145 -8.20 -9.31 8.67
C LYS A 145 -7.21 -8.99 9.79
N GLY A 146 -6.03 -8.51 9.46
CA GLY A 146 -5.04 -8.09 10.44
C GLY A 146 -5.55 -6.94 11.30
N ALA A 147 -6.10 -5.89 10.69
CA ALA A 147 -6.69 -4.76 11.40
C ALA A 147 -7.86 -5.19 12.30
N ALA A 148 -8.75 -6.03 11.79
CA ALA A 148 -9.88 -6.57 12.55
C ALA A 148 -9.42 -7.40 13.77
N SER A 149 -8.31 -8.13 13.66
CA SER A 149 -7.79 -8.99 14.74
C SER A 149 -7.32 -8.22 15.97
N VAL A 150 -6.98 -6.95 15.81
CA VAL A 150 -6.50 -6.05 16.88
C VAL A 150 -7.43 -4.86 17.11
N ASN A 151 -8.65 -4.92 16.59
CA ASN A 151 -9.67 -3.87 16.70
C ASN A 151 -9.22 -2.50 16.14
N LEU A 152 -8.29 -2.50 15.19
CA LEU A 152 -7.91 -1.30 14.46
C LEU A 152 -8.92 -1.01 13.33
N LYS A 153 -9.22 0.27 13.14
CA LYS A 153 -10.02 0.69 11.97
C LYS A 153 -9.22 0.60 10.66
N SER A 154 -7.92 0.85 10.76
CA SER A 154 -6.95 0.75 9.66
C SER A 154 -5.55 0.75 10.25
N PHE A 155 -4.57 0.33 9.46
CA PHE A 155 -3.17 0.47 9.79
C PHE A 155 -2.69 1.91 9.54
N HIS A 156 -2.18 2.56 10.57
CA HIS A 156 -1.72 3.96 10.50
C HIS A 156 -0.34 4.09 9.84
N TYR A 157 0.56 3.14 10.14
CA TYR A 157 1.93 3.11 9.65
C TYR A 157 2.10 2.36 8.33
N TYR A 158 1.04 1.72 7.83
CA TYR A 158 1.04 1.11 6.52
C TYR A 158 1.08 2.19 5.43
N ASP A 159 2.20 2.27 4.68
CA ASP A 159 2.33 3.20 3.57
C ASP A 159 1.78 2.62 2.27
N ARG A 160 2.26 1.43 1.89
CA ARG A 160 1.87 0.81 0.61
C ARG A 160 2.14 -0.69 0.57
N MET A 161 1.57 -1.31 -0.46
CA MET A 161 1.90 -2.66 -0.87
C MET A 161 2.56 -2.66 -2.24
N TYR A 162 3.54 -3.51 -2.43
CA TYR A 162 4.19 -3.75 -3.70
C TYR A 162 3.81 -5.13 -4.24
N PRO A 163 3.48 -5.25 -5.56
CA PRO A 163 3.33 -4.17 -6.53
C PRO A 163 2.19 -3.22 -6.16
N ALA A 164 2.34 -1.93 -6.46
CA ALA A 164 1.34 -0.92 -6.13
C ALA A 164 0.23 -0.79 -7.19
N GLN A 165 0.34 -1.50 -8.30
CA GLN A 165 -0.59 -1.44 -9.43
C GLN A 165 -0.76 -2.83 -10.06
N ASP A 166 -1.87 -3.04 -10.76
CA ASP A 166 -2.22 -4.34 -11.34
C ASP A 166 -1.61 -4.56 -12.72
N VAL A 167 -1.34 -3.48 -13.42
CA VAL A 167 -0.83 -3.50 -14.80
C VAL A 167 0.39 -2.60 -14.92
N ALA A 168 1.35 -3.03 -15.72
CA ALA A 168 2.53 -2.27 -16.02
C ALA A 168 2.24 -1.24 -17.12
N SER A 169 1.72 -0.06 -16.73
CA SER A 169 1.59 1.08 -17.64
C SER A 169 2.89 1.86 -17.83
N SER A 170 3.86 1.65 -16.95
CA SER A 170 5.21 2.21 -16.95
C SER A 170 6.11 1.38 -16.02
N ILE A 171 7.29 1.90 -15.65
CA ILE A 171 8.28 1.23 -14.78
C ILE A 171 7.75 1.09 -13.34
N GLY A 172 6.60 0.95 -12.97
CA GLY A 172 6.11 0.64 -11.62
C GLY A 172 6.84 1.30 -10.43
N ASN A 173 6.54 0.82 -9.24
CA ASN A 173 7.19 1.25 -8.00
C ASN A 173 8.31 0.29 -7.60
N LEU A 174 9.40 0.87 -7.14
CA LEU A 174 10.63 0.17 -6.72
C LEU A 174 10.56 -0.10 -5.21
N ILE A 175 10.99 -1.29 -4.78
CA ILE A 175 11.34 -1.57 -3.39
C ILE A 175 12.81 -1.93 -3.27
N ALA A 176 13.49 -1.44 -2.22
CA ALA A 176 14.86 -1.80 -1.93
C ALA A 176 14.94 -3.28 -1.52
N LEU A 177 15.99 -3.98 -1.99
CA LEU A 177 16.27 -5.34 -1.54
C LEU A 177 16.77 -5.33 -0.09
N PRO A 178 16.43 -6.36 0.68
CA PRO A 178 16.99 -6.57 2.02
C PRO A 178 18.49 -6.92 1.98
N LEU A 179 19.09 -6.94 3.15
CA LEU A 179 20.49 -7.33 3.39
C LEU A 179 21.52 -6.35 2.82
N GLN A 180 21.19 -5.08 2.75
CA GLN A 180 22.15 -4.05 2.34
C GLN A 180 23.24 -3.88 3.41
N GLY A 181 24.49 -4.04 3.01
CA GLY A 181 25.62 -4.22 3.92
C GLY A 181 25.87 -3.08 4.90
N GLN A 182 25.72 -1.80 4.52
CA GLN A 182 25.87 -0.70 5.46
C GLN A 182 24.72 -0.66 6.48
N ALA A 183 23.51 -0.89 6.05
CA ALA A 183 22.36 -0.93 6.94
C ALA A 183 22.43 -2.10 7.92
N LEU A 184 22.94 -3.25 7.48
CA LEU A 184 23.17 -4.42 8.34
C LEU A 184 24.12 -4.14 9.51
N LYS A 185 25.13 -3.29 9.34
CA LYS A 185 26.02 -2.89 10.43
C LYS A 185 25.28 -2.23 11.58
N ASN A 186 24.17 -1.59 11.29
CA ASN A 186 23.28 -0.93 12.23
C ASN A 186 22.07 -1.80 12.62
N GLY A 187 22.06 -3.08 12.27
CA GLY A 187 20.95 -4.00 12.50
C GLY A 187 19.71 -3.74 11.65
N ASN A 188 19.81 -2.93 10.60
CA ASN A 188 18.73 -2.59 9.66
C ASN A 188 18.86 -3.40 8.37
N SER A 189 17.85 -3.36 7.50
CA SER A 189 17.78 -4.19 6.28
C SER A 189 17.95 -5.69 6.58
N ALA A 190 17.55 -6.11 7.78
CA ALA A 190 17.70 -7.47 8.29
C ALA A 190 16.33 -8.10 8.55
N PHE A 191 16.22 -9.38 8.27
CA PHE A 191 15.06 -10.16 8.71
C PHE A 191 15.08 -10.33 10.22
N VAL A 192 13.92 -10.16 10.84
CA VAL A 192 13.75 -10.18 12.29
C VAL A 192 12.74 -11.24 12.73
N ASP A 193 12.96 -11.77 13.91
CA ASP A 193 12.06 -12.71 14.58
C ASP A 193 10.82 -12.01 15.18
N LYS A 194 10.02 -12.77 15.94
CA LYS A 194 8.83 -12.25 16.63
C LYS A 194 9.12 -11.25 17.74
N ASN A 195 10.35 -11.26 18.23
CA ASN A 195 10.82 -10.35 19.27
C ASN A 195 11.61 -9.16 18.66
N TRP A 196 11.54 -9.01 17.34
CA TRP A 196 12.24 -7.97 16.60
C TRP A 196 13.77 -8.07 16.63
N ASN A 197 14.32 -9.22 17.05
CA ASN A 197 15.74 -9.51 16.97
C ASN A 197 16.11 -9.94 15.55
N ALA A 198 17.21 -9.42 15.04
CA ALA A 198 17.74 -9.87 13.76
C ALA A 198 18.15 -11.35 13.85
N TYR A 199 17.77 -12.16 12.88
CA TYR A 199 18.23 -13.56 12.83
C TYR A 199 19.75 -13.60 12.68
N PRO A 200 20.43 -14.47 13.42
CA PRO A 200 21.89 -14.59 13.35
C PRO A 200 22.41 -14.98 11.97
N ASN A 201 21.65 -15.82 11.26
CA ASN A 201 21.93 -16.24 9.89
C ASN A 201 20.81 -15.78 8.95
N GLN A 202 21.03 -14.64 8.32
CA GLN A 202 20.07 -14.04 7.39
C GLN A 202 19.87 -14.88 6.11
N TRP A 203 20.90 -15.58 5.67
CA TRP A 203 20.81 -16.48 4.51
C TRP A 203 19.96 -17.71 4.77
N ASP A 204 20.04 -18.27 5.97
CA ASP A 204 19.18 -19.38 6.38
C ASP A 204 17.70 -18.98 6.32
N VAL A 205 17.39 -17.75 6.72
CA VAL A 205 16.02 -17.21 6.62
C VAL A 205 15.53 -17.19 5.18
N LEU A 206 16.32 -16.66 4.26
CA LEU A 206 15.94 -16.59 2.85
C LEU A 206 15.85 -17.96 2.16
N LEU A 207 16.77 -18.86 2.50
CA LEU A 207 16.87 -20.15 1.81
C LEU A 207 15.91 -21.20 2.38
N ASN A 208 15.69 -21.18 3.69
CA ASN A 208 15.01 -22.25 4.39
C ASN A 208 13.70 -21.83 5.07
N LYS A 209 13.50 -20.55 5.39
CA LYS A 209 12.27 -20.05 6.03
C LYS A 209 11.36 -19.29 5.09
N ALA A 210 11.83 -18.90 3.91
CA ALA A 210 10.99 -18.24 2.90
C ALA A 210 10.02 -19.24 2.27
N GLU A 211 8.85 -19.38 2.88
CA GLU A 211 7.76 -20.16 2.31
C GLU A 211 7.21 -19.47 1.05
N LYS A 212 6.84 -20.28 0.07
CA LYS A 212 6.31 -19.79 -1.20
C LYS A 212 4.90 -20.33 -1.41
N LEU A 213 3.94 -19.45 -1.48
CA LEU A 213 2.54 -19.81 -1.74
C LEU A 213 2.30 -20.14 -3.21
N SER A 214 1.49 -21.15 -3.47
CA SER A 214 0.93 -21.39 -4.80
C SER A 214 -0.26 -20.47 -5.08
N ILE A 215 -0.67 -20.35 -6.33
CA ILE A 215 -1.88 -19.60 -6.67
C ILE A 215 -3.12 -20.30 -6.10
N GLU A 216 -3.12 -21.59 -6.06
CA GLU A 216 -4.19 -22.44 -5.50
C GLU A 216 -4.36 -22.18 -3.99
N ASP A 217 -3.26 -22.02 -3.25
CA ASP A 217 -3.32 -21.64 -1.84
C ASP A 217 -3.96 -20.28 -1.65
N ILE A 218 -3.56 -19.30 -2.47
CA ILE A 218 -4.10 -17.94 -2.43
C ILE A 218 -5.60 -17.95 -2.72
N GLU A 219 -6.02 -18.64 -3.77
CA GLU A 219 -7.44 -18.75 -4.15
C GLU A 219 -8.25 -19.41 -3.03
N LYS A 220 -7.70 -20.45 -2.40
CA LYS A 220 -8.31 -21.13 -1.25
C LYS A 220 -8.50 -20.17 -0.05
N TYR A 221 -7.48 -19.39 0.29
CA TYR A 221 -7.60 -18.40 1.35
C TYR A 221 -8.64 -17.32 1.01
N MET A 222 -8.61 -16.82 -0.20
CA MET A 222 -9.56 -15.80 -0.65
C MET A 222 -11.00 -16.32 -0.61
N ALA A 223 -11.26 -17.54 -1.10
CA ALA A 223 -12.57 -18.17 -1.05
C ALA A 223 -13.05 -18.38 0.39
N LYS A 224 -12.19 -18.90 1.28
CA LYS A 224 -12.48 -19.07 2.71
C LYS A 224 -12.88 -17.74 3.34
N TRP A 225 -12.11 -16.68 3.13
CA TRP A 225 -12.37 -15.40 3.76
C TRP A 225 -13.59 -14.67 3.20
N GLN A 226 -13.89 -14.86 1.91
CA GLN A 226 -15.12 -14.36 1.31
C GLN A 226 -16.35 -15.08 1.88
N SER A 227 -16.28 -16.41 2.11
CA SER A 227 -17.38 -17.16 2.73
C SER A 227 -17.59 -16.74 4.19
N GLU A 228 -16.51 -16.54 4.97
CA GLU A 228 -16.60 -16.02 6.35
C GLU A 228 -17.25 -14.63 6.40
N LEU A 229 -16.93 -13.75 5.45
CA LEU A 229 -17.58 -12.43 5.34
C LEU A 229 -19.05 -12.56 4.98
N ALA A 230 -19.39 -13.51 4.10
CA ALA A 230 -20.79 -13.77 3.73
C ALA A 230 -21.59 -14.38 4.90
N GLU A 231 -20.99 -15.33 5.63
CA GLU A 231 -21.60 -15.93 6.85
C GLU A 231 -21.77 -14.92 7.98
N ASN A 232 -20.79 -14.04 8.18
CA ASN A 232 -20.90 -12.97 9.15
C ASN A 232 -21.97 -11.95 8.75
N ARG A 233 -22.12 -11.67 7.47
CA ARG A 233 -23.28 -10.91 6.95
C ARG A 233 -24.59 -11.66 7.21
N GLY A 234 -24.61 -12.99 7.10
CA GLY A 234 -25.76 -13.83 7.40
C GLY A 234 -26.09 -13.93 8.90
N LYS A 235 -25.09 -14.00 9.78
CA LYS A 235 -25.28 -14.01 11.25
C LYS A 235 -25.76 -12.67 11.79
N PHE A 236 -25.44 -11.59 11.10
CA PHE A 236 -26.06 -10.29 11.34
C PHE A 236 -27.46 -10.14 10.72
N SER A 237 -27.95 -11.15 9.98
CA SER A 237 -29.28 -11.13 9.36
C SER A 237 -30.43 -11.41 10.34
N GLY A 238 -30.17 -11.73 11.60
CA GLY A 238 -31.15 -11.69 12.69
C GLY A 238 -31.58 -10.26 13.06
N ILE A 239 -30.84 -9.27 12.61
CA ILE A 239 -31.26 -7.87 12.54
C ILE A 239 -31.62 -7.65 11.09
N ASP A 240 -32.89 -7.44 10.80
CA ASP A 240 -33.43 -7.13 9.48
C ASP A 240 -32.50 -6.14 8.76
N VAL A 241 -31.71 -6.65 7.79
CA VAL A 241 -30.69 -5.86 7.07
C VAL A 241 -31.39 -4.75 6.25
N ASN A 242 -32.69 -4.94 5.99
CA ASN A 242 -33.56 -3.93 5.41
C ASN A 242 -33.94 -2.85 6.42
N ASN A 243 -33.82 -3.12 7.71
CA ASN A 243 -34.20 -2.23 8.82
C ASN A 243 -33.02 -1.70 9.65
N ARG A 244 -31.77 -2.07 9.34
CA ARG A 244 -30.65 -1.27 9.83
C ARG A 244 -30.74 0.08 9.15
N PRO A 245 -30.85 1.18 9.90
CA PRO A 245 -30.54 2.46 9.32
C PRO A 245 -29.08 2.34 8.88
N LYS A 246 -28.87 2.12 7.57
CA LYS A 246 -27.55 2.32 6.98
C LYS A 246 -27.12 3.67 7.53
N PRO A 247 -25.87 3.85 8.06
CA PRO A 247 -25.48 5.12 8.69
C PRO A 247 -25.74 6.33 7.77
N TRP A 248 -25.82 6.08 6.47
CA TRP A 248 -26.21 7.03 5.41
C TRP A 248 -27.73 7.06 5.12
N LYS A 249 -28.53 6.12 5.65
CA LYS A 249 -30.00 6.12 5.58
C LYS A 249 -30.64 6.56 6.89
N LYS A 250 -29.97 7.42 7.69
CA LYS A 250 -30.75 8.33 8.52
C LYS A 250 -31.66 9.08 7.57
N LYS A 251 -32.99 8.91 7.72
CA LYS A 251 -33.95 9.71 6.98
C LYS A 251 -33.44 11.13 7.01
N CYS A 252 -33.08 11.63 5.84
CA CYS A 252 -32.74 13.02 5.69
C CYS A 252 -34.05 13.77 5.81
N GLU A 253 -34.39 14.18 7.01
CA GLU A 253 -35.52 15.06 7.23
C GLU A 253 -35.07 16.45 6.81
N PHE A 254 -35.33 16.77 5.56
CA PHE A 254 -35.21 18.12 5.06
C PHE A 254 -36.32 18.97 5.71
N VAL A 255 -35.90 19.99 6.39
CA VAL A 255 -36.84 21.01 6.89
C VAL A 255 -36.64 22.29 6.08
N LYS A 256 -37.70 23.06 5.93
CA LYS A 256 -37.67 24.32 5.16
C LYS A 256 -36.55 25.26 5.58
N ALA A 257 -36.16 25.23 6.85
CA ALA A 257 -35.05 26.03 7.38
C ALA A 257 -33.66 25.61 6.90
N ASP A 258 -33.51 24.46 6.27
CA ASP A 258 -32.23 24.00 5.73
C ASP A 258 -31.83 24.67 4.42
N VAL A 259 -32.77 25.39 3.80
CA VAL A 259 -32.53 26.13 2.55
C VAL A 259 -32.80 27.61 2.81
N VAL A 260 -31.80 28.41 2.60
CA VAL A 260 -31.90 29.90 2.72
C VAL A 260 -32.20 30.46 1.33
N GLY A 261 -33.48 30.68 1.04
CA GLY A 261 -33.90 31.20 -0.27
C GLY A 261 -34.27 30.10 -1.26
N LYS A 262 -33.75 30.13 -2.46
CA LYS A 262 -34.05 29.21 -3.55
C LYS A 262 -32.91 28.22 -3.73
N LEU A 263 -33.25 26.96 -3.92
CA LEU A 263 -32.32 25.91 -4.30
C LEU A 263 -32.36 25.75 -5.84
N TYR A 264 -31.19 25.83 -6.44
CA TYR A 264 -31.05 25.62 -7.87
C TYR A 264 -30.52 24.21 -8.14
N LEU A 265 -31.20 23.50 -9.02
CA LEU A 265 -30.82 22.19 -9.50
C LEU A 265 -30.65 22.24 -11.01
N VAL A 266 -29.54 21.73 -11.50
CA VAL A 266 -29.30 21.59 -12.93
C VAL A 266 -29.20 20.12 -13.28
N LEU A 267 -30.02 19.67 -14.20
CA LEU A 267 -29.97 18.33 -14.76
C LEU A 267 -29.25 18.37 -16.11
N SER A 268 -28.13 17.68 -16.20
CA SER A 268 -27.34 17.53 -17.42
C SER A 268 -26.87 16.09 -17.54
N ASN A 269 -25.57 15.83 -17.66
CA ASN A 269 -24.98 14.51 -17.54
C ASN A 269 -24.93 13.99 -16.09
N GLY A 270 -25.39 14.79 -15.14
CA GLY A 270 -25.55 14.53 -13.72
C GLY A 270 -26.57 15.50 -13.11
N VAL A 271 -26.79 15.38 -11.80
CA VAL A 271 -27.62 16.32 -11.02
C VAL A 271 -26.66 17.24 -10.26
N TYR A 272 -26.66 18.50 -10.65
CA TYR A 272 -25.86 19.54 -10.02
C TYR A 272 -26.72 20.30 -9.02
N VAL A 273 -26.20 20.47 -7.82
CA VAL A 273 -26.90 21.11 -6.70
C VAL A 273 -26.09 22.32 -6.26
N ASP A 274 -26.68 23.51 -6.41
CA ASP A 274 -26.09 24.73 -5.83
C ASP A 274 -26.11 24.63 -4.31
N THR A 275 -24.95 24.65 -3.70
CA THR A 275 -24.79 24.46 -2.25
C THR A 275 -24.72 25.78 -1.46
N LEU A 276 -24.67 26.92 -2.11
CA LEU A 276 -24.54 28.23 -1.46
C LEU A 276 -25.68 28.51 -0.49
N ASN A 277 -26.87 28.06 -0.82
CA ASN A 277 -28.08 28.28 -0.03
C ASN A 277 -28.45 27.09 0.85
N LEU A 278 -27.56 26.10 1.01
CA LEU A 278 -27.77 24.92 1.83
C LEU A 278 -27.03 25.00 3.17
N MET A 279 -27.71 24.66 4.24
CA MET A 279 -27.03 24.49 5.54
C MET A 279 -25.98 23.38 5.48
N PRO A 280 -24.82 23.53 6.17
CA PRO A 280 -23.71 22.55 6.09
C PRO A 280 -24.13 21.13 6.43
N ARG A 281 -25.11 20.92 7.34
CA ARG A 281 -25.61 19.59 7.68
C ARG A 281 -26.25 18.90 6.48
N ILE A 282 -26.95 19.64 5.64
CA ILE A 282 -27.61 19.10 4.44
C ILE A 282 -26.61 18.85 3.32
N GLN A 283 -25.62 19.72 3.15
CA GLN A 283 -24.53 19.46 2.22
C GLN A 283 -23.84 18.14 2.54
N ASN A 284 -23.54 17.87 3.84
CA ASN A 284 -22.95 16.63 4.28
C ASN A 284 -23.86 15.42 4.06
N GLN A 285 -25.17 15.59 4.25
CA GLN A 285 -26.14 14.52 3.99
C GLN A 285 -26.24 14.20 2.50
N ILE A 286 -26.28 15.21 1.63
CA ILE A 286 -26.27 15.00 0.17
C ILE A 286 -25.00 14.27 -0.25
N ARG A 287 -23.85 14.69 0.25
CA ARG A 287 -22.57 14.01 0.00
C ARG A 287 -22.61 12.53 0.48
N SER A 288 -23.23 12.25 1.59
CA SER A 288 -23.33 10.89 2.13
C SER A 288 -24.31 10.00 1.35
N LEU A 289 -25.27 10.54 0.63
CA LEU A 289 -26.20 9.76 -0.20
C LEU A 289 -25.52 9.01 -1.35
N ALA A 290 -24.50 9.64 -1.93
CA ALA A 290 -23.72 9.07 -3.03
C ALA A 290 -22.33 8.58 -2.56
N ALA A 291 -22.07 8.62 -1.27
CA ALA A 291 -20.79 8.22 -0.72
C ALA A 291 -20.63 6.70 -0.68
N PHE A 292 -19.52 6.21 -1.13
CA PHE A 292 -19.09 4.83 -1.01
C PHE A 292 -17.58 4.80 -0.81
N ASP A 293 -17.05 3.70 -0.28
CA ASP A 293 -15.63 3.57 -0.08
C ASP A 293 -14.87 3.73 -1.40
N ASN A 294 -13.98 4.70 -1.44
CA ASN A 294 -13.18 4.95 -2.62
C ASN A 294 -12.02 3.94 -2.68
N PRO A 295 -12.02 2.99 -3.61
CA PRO A 295 -10.94 2.01 -3.72
C PRO A 295 -9.59 2.66 -4.06
N GLU A 296 -9.59 3.88 -4.57
CA GLU A 296 -8.37 4.63 -4.87
C GLU A 296 -7.96 5.62 -3.79
N TYR A 297 -8.72 5.73 -2.69
CA TYR A 297 -8.43 6.68 -1.63
C TYR A 297 -6.98 6.62 -1.14
N TYR A 298 -6.53 5.42 -0.77
CA TYR A 298 -5.17 5.24 -0.26
C TYR A 298 -4.10 5.50 -1.31
N LYS A 299 -4.39 5.17 -2.57
CA LYS A 299 -3.52 5.49 -3.70
C LYS A 299 -3.35 6.99 -3.86
N ASN A 300 -4.43 7.71 -3.82
CA ASN A 300 -4.45 9.15 -4.07
C ASN A 300 -3.93 9.96 -2.88
N LYS A 301 -4.24 9.54 -1.64
CA LYS A 301 -3.63 10.08 -0.43
C LYS A 301 -2.11 9.99 -0.48
N ARG A 302 -1.58 8.86 -0.96
CA ARG A 302 -0.14 8.65 -1.12
C ARG A 302 0.51 9.52 -2.18
N LEU A 303 -0.23 9.89 -3.23
CA LEU A 303 0.25 10.80 -4.27
C LEU A 303 0.26 12.26 -3.83
N GLY A 304 -0.09 12.53 -2.58
CA GLY A 304 -0.08 13.89 -2.01
C GLY A 304 -1.29 14.74 -2.40
N TYR A 305 -2.33 14.14 -2.91
CA TYR A 305 -3.58 14.85 -3.17
C TYR A 305 -4.33 15.08 -1.85
N SER A 306 -4.12 16.24 -1.27
CA SER A 306 -4.64 16.61 0.06
C SER A 306 -6.18 16.70 0.13
N ASN A 307 -6.86 16.74 -0.99
CA ASN A 307 -8.31 16.94 -1.08
C ASN A 307 -9.08 15.65 -1.42
N TYR A 308 -8.45 14.50 -1.26
CA TYR A 308 -9.11 13.22 -1.52
C TYR A 308 -9.92 12.78 -0.32
N TYR A 309 -11.19 12.56 -0.54
CA TYR A 309 -12.09 11.93 0.42
C TYR A 309 -11.88 10.42 0.41
N ASN A 310 -11.98 9.78 1.58
CA ASN A 310 -11.87 8.31 1.69
C ASN A 310 -13.09 7.57 1.11
N PHE A 311 -14.08 8.30 0.68
CA PHE A 311 -15.21 7.78 -0.10
C PHE A 311 -15.34 8.61 -1.37
N SER A 312 -15.68 7.97 -2.43
CA SER A 312 -16.00 8.65 -3.65
C SER A 312 -17.35 9.29 -3.49
N ALA A 313 -17.37 10.45 -2.93
CA ALA A 313 -18.48 11.36 -3.17
C ALA A 313 -18.43 11.82 -4.61
N VAL A 314 -18.02 10.97 -5.45
CA VAL A 314 -17.66 11.02 -6.80
C VAL A 314 -18.01 12.33 -7.36
N TYR A 315 -17.05 13.12 -7.58
CA TYR A 315 -17.39 14.25 -8.39
C TYR A 315 -18.49 15.12 -7.84
N LEU A 316 -18.62 15.11 -6.50
CA LEU A 316 -19.45 16.11 -5.90
C LEU A 316 -18.69 17.39 -5.90
N GLY A 317 -19.15 18.16 -6.73
CA GLY A 317 -18.86 19.48 -6.58
C GLY A 317 -17.56 19.93 -7.12
N LYS A 318 -16.68 20.27 -6.29
CA LYS A 318 -15.61 21.12 -6.62
C LYS A 318 -14.91 20.74 -7.87
N ASP A 319 -15.12 19.61 -8.13
CA ASP A 319 -14.58 19.02 -9.23
C ASP A 319 -15.16 19.51 -10.49
N ILE A 320 -16.08 20.41 -10.35
CA ILE A 320 -16.87 21.05 -11.40
C ILE A 320 -16.54 22.53 -11.50
N ASP A 321 -15.56 22.98 -10.80
CA ASP A 321 -15.06 24.35 -10.93
C ASP A 321 -14.26 24.59 -12.21
#